data_098dbf5bc57a3993d162c0d1b53152ff
#
_entry.id   098dbf5bc57a3993d162c0d1b53152ff
#
_cell.length_a   1.000
_cell.length_b   1.000
_cell.length_c   1.000
_cell.angle_alpha   90.00
_cell.angle_beta   90.00
_cell.angle_gamma   90.00
#
_symmetry.space_group_name_H-M   'P 1'
#
loop_
_entity.id
_entity.type
_entity.pdbx_description
1 polymer ?
#
loop_
_entity_poly.entity_id
_entity_poly.type
_entity_poly.pdbx_seq_one_letter_code
_entity_poly.pdbx_strand_id
1 'polypeptide(L)'
;MIYVILGQTASGKTSLALKLAREYHLPIISADAYQCYKMMQIGTDKPTEEMTEGIEYYFYDEYAPDVDMDVSTFQKKMRPILEKYLDQGKDILVVGGTFLYIKALLFNYVFSQKENVSSIYRSMDLETLQKTLEEKNGEIYHLIDNKNPRRLIRALEQIDEGKDRKKILQENDNVPLYPTTFLAIDIDKEEGNTKIDKRIDDMFQKGIVDEVKRLLSLYPRTCHSFLAIGYKEIIQGLDEGKSQEEMKELIKIHTHQYAKKQRTFLNHQFDNIYRGTKEEIEQRIRTDIGFFQRTKILLKPKVLNKIRMESCYFVGLGGVGGSAILSLLRLGIKDFVIQDGDIVDVSNLNRQFLYTAKDISRNKAEVAKERLLEINPLCQVEEIDKQIETEDDMTKRKCSLIIDCIDDCNAKVLLYEKSTRDKSLYLTSMGAGFHIDSTKLRLGSLKDAFDPLSKRFKKALVEKGHSEEEFASIKVVYVTDAAIKGQKNSKLIGSISMVPNAAGLALATYYLRTRREETTTDKGE
;
A
#
# COMPACT_ATOMS: atom_id res chain seq x y z
N MET A 1 -5.59 9.78 1.64
CA MET A 1 -5.26 8.58 0.84
C MET A 1 -4.48 8.98 -0.38
N ILE A 2 -3.49 8.19 -0.74
CA ILE A 2 -2.71 8.36 -1.96
C ILE A 2 -3.20 7.33 -2.98
N TYR A 3 -3.70 7.78 -4.13
CA TYR A 3 -4.02 6.91 -5.25
C TYR A 3 -2.90 6.98 -6.27
N VAL A 4 -2.20 5.87 -6.48
CA VAL A 4 -1.07 5.78 -7.40
C VAL A 4 -1.54 5.15 -8.70
N ILE A 5 -1.59 5.93 -9.78
CA ILE A 5 -2.01 5.45 -11.10
C ILE A 5 -0.76 5.05 -11.89
N LEU A 6 -0.57 3.75 -12.02
CA LEU A 6 0.54 3.08 -12.70
C LEU A 6 0.15 2.61 -14.10
N GLY A 7 1.14 2.27 -14.90
CA GLY A 7 0.95 1.67 -16.22
C GLY A 7 2.07 2.06 -17.17
N GLN A 8 2.16 1.37 -18.29
CA GLN A 8 3.14 1.70 -19.33
C GLN A 8 2.85 3.06 -19.97
N THR A 9 3.81 3.58 -20.74
CA THR A 9 3.59 4.77 -21.58
C THR A 9 2.41 4.52 -22.56
N ALA A 10 1.67 5.56 -22.91
CA ALA A 10 0.47 5.52 -23.74
C ALA A 10 -0.73 4.71 -23.20
N SER A 11 -0.75 4.32 -21.90
CA SER A 11 -1.91 3.62 -21.29
C SER A 11 -3.06 4.55 -20.87
N GLY A 12 -2.95 5.86 -21.00
CA GLY A 12 -4.00 6.81 -20.65
C GLY A 12 -4.03 7.25 -19.18
N LYS A 13 -2.96 7.00 -18.41
CA LYS A 13 -2.83 7.41 -16.99
C LYS A 13 -3.11 8.90 -16.76
N THR A 14 -2.47 9.75 -17.54
CA THR A 14 -2.55 11.21 -17.38
C THR A 14 -3.97 11.71 -17.62
N SER A 15 -4.65 11.24 -18.68
CA SER A 15 -6.03 11.63 -18.96
C SER A 15 -7.01 11.19 -17.87
N LEU A 16 -6.81 10.02 -17.28
CA LEU A 16 -7.59 9.56 -16.14
C LEU A 16 -7.34 10.42 -14.90
N ALA A 17 -6.08 10.71 -14.61
CA ALA A 17 -5.72 11.53 -13.44
C ALA A 17 -6.29 12.95 -13.54
N LEU A 18 -6.19 13.60 -14.69
CA LEU A 18 -6.75 14.93 -14.90
C LEU A 18 -8.28 14.95 -14.74
N LYS A 19 -8.97 13.92 -15.27
CA LYS A 19 -10.42 13.76 -15.10
C LYS A 19 -10.81 13.68 -13.61
N LEU A 20 -10.16 12.79 -12.85
CA LEU A 20 -10.42 12.61 -11.43
C LEU A 20 -10.02 13.84 -10.60
N ALA A 21 -8.89 14.47 -10.94
CA ALA A 21 -8.42 15.68 -10.27
C ALA A 21 -9.44 16.82 -10.37
N ARG A 22 -10.01 17.07 -11.55
CA ARG A 22 -11.06 18.09 -11.73
C ARG A 22 -12.33 17.75 -10.96
N GLU A 23 -12.78 16.51 -11.04
CA GLU A 23 -14.04 16.10 -10.42
C GLU A 23 -14.02 16.12 -8.90
N TYR A 24 -12.89 15.72 -8.30
CA TYR A 24 -12.75 15.61 -6.84
C TYR A 24 -11.83 16.66 -6.23
N HIS A 25 -11.36 17.63 -7.01
CA HIS A 25 -10.39 18.67 -6.57
C HIS A 25 -9.14 18.06 -5.92
N LEU A 26 -8.57 17.02 -6.58
CA LEU A 26 -7.39 16.33 -6.10
C LEU A 26 -6.12 16.96 -6.68
N PRO A 27 -5.10 17.21 -5.85
CA PRO A 27 -3.77 17.55 -6.34
C PRO A 27 -3.12 16.35 -7.02
N ILE A 28 -2.24 16.61 -7.97
CA ILE A 28 -1.46 15.59 -8.69
C ILE A 28 0.02 15.81 -8.43
N ILE A 29 0.75 14.73 -8.12
CA ILE A 29 2.22 14.68 -8.23
C ILE A 29 2.57 13.87 -9.48
N SER A 30 3.29 14.49 -10.42
CA SER A 30 3.84 13.79 -11.57
C SER A 30 5.05 12.95 -11.16
N ALA A 31 4.99 11.64 -11.35
CA ALA A 31 6.11 10.73 -11.18
C ALA A 31 6.73 10.39 -12.55
N ASP A 32 6.96 11.42 -13.35
CA ASP A 32 7.67 11.36 -14.64
C ASP A 32 8.97 12.16 -14.55
N ALA A 33 10.09 11.55 -14.96
CA ALA A 33 11.42 12.15 -14.81
C ALA A 33 11.64 13.37 -15.72
N TYR A 34 10.82 13.55 -16.75
CA TYR A 34 11.05 14.56 -17.78
C TYR A 34 9.92 15.58 -17.93
N GLN A 35 8.69 15.29 -17.46
CA GLN A 35 7.59 16.26 -17.53
C GLN A 35 7.78 17.47 -16.59
N CYS A 36 8.75 17.42 -15.69
CA CYS A 36 9.09 18.53 -14.82
C CYS A 36 9.84 19.67 -15.55
N TYR A 37 10.42 19.41 -16.72
CA TYR A 37 11.22 20.40 -17.44
C TYR A 37 10.35 21.30 -18.32
N LYS A 38 10.55 22.61 -18.23
CA LYS A 38 9.94 23.62 -19.09
C LYS A 38 10.35 23.44 -20.55
N MET A 39 9.50 23.87 -21.46
CA MET A 39 9.76 23.88 -22.91
C MET A 39 9.92 22.49 -23.56
N MET A 40 9.92 21.40 -22.78
CA MET A 40 9.94 20.02 -23.28
C MET A 40 8.50 19.50 -23.35
N GLN A 41 7.70 20.01 -24.27
CA GLN A 41 6.26 19.81 -24.32
C GLN A 41 5.87 18.59 -25.17
N ILE A 42 6.37 18.53 -26.39
CA ILE A 42 5.95 17.54 -27.38
C ILE A 42 6.55 16.17 -27.06
N GLY A 43 7.87 16.10 -26.89
CA GLY A 43 8.57 14.83 -26.68
C GLY A 43 8.25 14.15 -25.36
N THR A 44 7.86 14.89 -24.32
CA THR A 44 7.43 14.33 -23.03
C THR A 44 5.92 14.03 -22.97
N ASP A 45 5.18 14.35 -24.03
CA ASP A 45 3.71 14.25 -24.08
C ASP A 45 3.06 14.90 -22.85
N LYS A 46 3.54 16.09 -22.54
CA LYS A 46 3.09 16.86 -21.39
C LYS A 46 1.66 17.36 -21.64
N PRO A 47 0.74 17.30 -20.67
CA PRO A 47 -0.55 17.96 -20.77
C PRO A 47 -0.38 19.46 -21.11
N THR A 48 -1.33 20.06 -21.79
CA THR A 48 -1.32 21.51 -22.05
C THR A 48 -1.77 22.29 -20.81
N GLU A 49 -1.47 23.58 -20.73
CA GLU A 49 -1.95 24.45 -19.65
C GLU A 49 -3.48 24.41 -19.53
N GLU A 50 -4.21 24.43 -20.66
CA GLU A 50 -5.66 24.28 -20.68
C GLU A 50 -6.13 22.96 -20.04
N MET A 51 -5.39 21.87 -20.28
CA MET A 51 -5.68 20.55 -19.68
C MET A 51 -5.38 20.49 -18.18
N THR A 52 -4.54 21.35 -17.65
CA THR A 52 -4.15 21.39 -16.23
C THR A 52 -4.78 22.56 -15.47
N GLU A 53 -5.52 23.42 -16.15
CA GLU A 53 -6.15 24.58 -15.54
C GLU A 53 -7.01 24.20 -14.32
N GLY A 54 -6.79 24.90 -13.20
CA GLY A 54 -7.48 24.66 -11.93
C GLY A 54 -7.01 23.42 -11.16
N ILE A 55 -5.97 22.69 -11.63
CA ILE A 55 -5.41 21.52 -10.95
C ILE A 55 -4.08 21.90 -10.30
N GLU A 56 -3.94 21.63 -9.02
CA GLU A 56 -2.64 21.70 -8.35
C GLU A 56 -1.77 20.54 -8.84
N TYR A 57 -0.85 20.81 -9.77
CA TYR A 57 -0.03 19.80 -10.42
C TYR A 57 1.45 20.04 -10.08
N TYR A 58 2.06 19.14 -9.32
CA TYR A 58 3.42 19.24 -8.81
C TYR A 58 4.41 18.41 -9.59
N PHE A 59 5.66 18.84 -9.64
CA PHE A 59 6.74 18.25 -10.42
C PHE A 59 6.39 18.20 -11.92
N TYR A 60 5.82 19.31 -12.39
CA TYR A 60 5.30 19.47 -13.73
C TYR A 60 5.62 20.89 -14.21
N ASP A 61 6.33 21.00 -15.36
CA ASP A 61 6.68 22.27 -16.00
C ASP A 61 7.31 23.33 -15.09
N GLU A 62 8.14 22.92 -14.13
CA GLU A 62 8.69 23.78 -13.07
C GLU A 62 10.14 24.20 -13.34
N TYR A 63 10.96 23.35 -13.98
CA TYR A 63 12.42 23.48 -14.00
C TYR A 63 12.92 23.75 -15.42
N ALA A 64 13.98 24.58 -15.50
CA ALA A 64 14.69 24.76 -16.76
C ALA A 64 15.42 23.46 -17.17
N PRO A 65 15.60 23.19 -18.48
CA PRO A 65 16.24 21.97 -18.97
C PRO A 65 17.67 21.72 -18.49
N ASP A 66 18.39 22.75 -18.07
CA ASP A 66 19.75 22.68 -17.53
C ASP A 66 19.82 22.38 -16.01
N VAL A 67 18.67 22.32 -15.33
CA VAL A 67 18.60 21.91 -13.93
C VAL A 67 18.69 20.39 -13.84
N ASP A 68 19.68 19.89 -13.09
CA ASP A 68 19.85 18.44 -12.90
C ASP A 68 18.84 17.92 -11.86
N MET A 69 17.81 17.22 -12.33
CA MET A 69 16.78 16.60 -11.49
C MET A 69 17.02 15.11 -11.37
N ASP A 70 17.25 14.68 -10.15
CA ASP A 70 17.39 13.27 -9.83
C ASP A 70 16.28 12.78 -8.88
N VAL A 71 16.24 11.47 -8.68
CA VAL A 71 15.24 10.82 -7.82
C VAL A 71 15.33 11.26 -6.35
N SER A 72 16.52 11.63 -5.86
CA SER A 72 16.71 12.14 -4.49
C SER A 72 16.10 13.53 -4.33
N THR A 73 16.33 14.40 -5.31
CA THR A 73 15.73 15.73 -5.37
C THR A 73 14.22 15.67 -5.47
N PHE A 74 13.68 14.78 -6.33
CA PHE A 74 12.25 14.52 -6.40
C PHE A 74 11.67 14.11 -5.04
N GLN A 75 12.27 13.13 -4.36
CA GLN A 75 11.82 12.67 -3.05
C GLN A 75 11.79 13.81 -2.04
N LYS A 76 12.88 14.56 -1.92
CA LYS A 76 13.01 15.68 -0.96
C LYS A 76 11.98 16.78 -1.19
N LYS A 77 11.63 17.05 -2.45
CA LYS A 77 10.65 18.10 -2.80
C LYS A 77 9.20 17.63 -2.67
N MET A 78 8.90 16.38 -3.05
CA MET A 78 7.52 15.91 -3.15
C MET A 78 6.99 15.30 -1.86
N ARG A 79 7.82 14.74 -0.97
CA ARG A 79 7.37 14.22 0.33
C ARG A 79 6.68 15.29 1.19
N PRO A 80 7.25 16.48 1.40
CA PRO A 80 6.58 17.52 2.19
C PRO A 80 5.23 17.95 1.62
N ILE A 81 5.09 17.96 0.27
CA ILE A 81 3.82 18.27 -0.39
C ILE A 81 2.79 17.17 -0.09
N LEU A 82 3.20 15.92 -0.24
CA LEU A 82 2.35 14.77 0.03
C LEU A 82 1.87 14.75 1.49
N GLU A 83 2.78 14.94 2.43
CA GLU A 83 2.50 15.00 3.87
C GLU A 83 1.54 16.15 4.22
N LYS A 84 1.74 17.34 3.64
CA LYS A 84 0.83 18.48 3.79
C LYS A 84 -0.63 18.11 3.45
N TYR A 85 -0.87 17.41 2.33
CA TYR A 85 -2.23 17.02 1.94
C TYR A 85 -2.80 15.92 2.83
N LEU A 86 -1.98 14.95 3.23
CA LEU A 86 -2.40 13.91 4.17
C LEU A 86 -2.77 14.48 5.54
N ASP A 87 -2.02 15.47 6.04
CA ASP A 87 -2.32 16.15 7.31
C ASP A 87 -3.60 16.99 7.23
N GLN A 88 -3.96 17.48 6.05
CA GLN A 88 -5.24 18.12 5.79
C GLN A 88 -6.41 17.14 5.58
N GLY A 89 -6.15 15.84 5.57
CA GLY A 89 -7.16 14.80 5.29
C GLY A 89 -7.59 14.75 3.82
N LYS A 90 -6.86 15.41 2.93
CA LYS A 90 -7.12 15.39 1.49
C LYS A 90 -6.54 14.15 0.83
N ASP A 91 -7.23 13.66 -0.18
CA ASP A 91 -6.68 12.63 -1.05
C ASP A 91 -5.79 13.30 -2.11
N ILE A 92 -4.84 12.52 -2.66
CA ILE A 92 -3.87 12.99 -3.64
C ILE A 92 -3.60 11.91 -4.70
N LEU A 93 -3.38 12.32 -5.94
CA LEU A 93 -3.00 11.44 -7.03
C LEU A 93 -1.47 11.48 -7.23
N VAL A 94 -0.87 10.32 -7.40
CA VAL A 94 0.52 10.16 -7.87
C VAL A 94 0.47 9.43 -9.20
N VAL A 95 0.96 10.06 -10.26
CA VAL A 95 0.77 9.57 -11.63
C VAL A 95 2.07 9.56 -12.39
N GLY A 96 2.44 8.44 -12.99
CA GLY A 96 3.64 8.41 -13.82
C GLY A 96 4.11 7.03 -14.20
N GLY A 97 5.13 7.00 -15.07
CA GLY A 97 5.78 5.79 -15.57
C GLY A 97 7.20 5.59 -15.05
N THR A 98 7.70 6.51 -14.22
CA THR A 98 9.03 6.40 -13.60
C THR A 98 8.88 5.75 -12.22
N PHE A 99 8.77 4.42 -12.21
CA PHE A 99 8.46 3.66 -10.99
C PHE A 99 9.49 3.82 -9.87
N LEU A 100 10.75 4.12 -10.20
CA LEU A 100 11.77 4.43 -9.20
C LEU A 100 11.41 5.71 -8.40
N TYR A 101 10.81 6.71 -9.06
CA TYR A 101 10.34 7.93 -8.41
C TYR A 101 9.19 7.61 -7.44
N ILE A 102 8.26 6.78 -7.87
CA ILE A 102 7.14 6.34 -7.04
C ILE A 102 7.64 5.56 -5.81
N LYS A 103 8.60 4.62 -6.01
CA LYS A 103 9.22 3.91 -4.89
C LYS A 103 9.96 4.86 -3.94
N ALA A 104 10.74 5.77 -4.47
CA ALA A 104 11.46 6.75 -3.66
C ALA A 104 10.51 7.65 -2.84
N LEU A 105 9.39 8.04 -3.43
CA LEU A 105 8.40 8.89 -2.77
C LEU A 105 7.69 8.17 -1.61
N LEU A 106 7.26 6.94 -1.84
CA LEU A 106 6.27 6.27 -1.00
C LEU A 106 6.84 5.21 -0.04
N PHE A 107 8.07 4.73 -0.28
CA PHE A 107 8.69 3.71 0.54
C PHE A 107 9.90 4.25 1.29
N ASN A 108 10.40 3.49 2.26
CA ASN A 108 11.60 3.85 3.01
C ASN A 108 12.87 3.74 2.13
N TYR A 109 12.99 4.67 1.16
CA TYR A 109 14.10 4.73 0.24
C TYR A 109 15.10 5.80 0.70
N VAL A 110 16.26 5.35 1.20
CA VAL A 110 17.30 6.25 1.70
C VAL A 110 18.33 6.47 0.59
N PHE A 111 18.52 7.73 0.20
CA PHE A 111 19.62 8.13 -0.65
C PHE A 111 20.78 8.57 0.22
N SER A 112 22.00 8.11 -0.05
CA SER A 112 23.19 8.70 0.56
C SER A 112 23.30 10.15 0.08
N GLN A 113 23.67 11.04 1.00
CA GLN A 113 23.95 12.43 0.62
C GLN A 113 25.09 12.41 -0.41
N LYS A 114 24.94 13.20 -1.47
CA LYS A 114 26.05 13.49 -2.39
C LYS A 114 27.02 14.39 -1.63
N GLU A 115 27.91 13.83 -0.83
CA GLU A 115 29.19 14.50 -0.63
C GLU A 115 29.94 14.37 -1.94
N ASN A 116 30.58 15.46 -2.37
CA ASN A 116 31.35 15.57 -3.61
C ASN A 116 32.61 14.68 -3.57
N VAL A 117 32.44 13.40 -3.36
CA VAL A 117 33.50 12.43 -3.56
C VAL A 117 33.55 12.19 -5.07
N SER A 118 34.58 12.70 -5.72
CA SER A 118 34.95 12.22 -7.07
C SER A 118 35.25 10.73 -6.93
N SER A 119 34.21 9.93 -7.12
CA SER A 119 34.29 8.49 -6.93
C SER A 119 35.29 7.96 -7.96
N ILE A 120 36.42 7.45 -7.48
CA ILE A 120 37.43 6.77 -8.30
C ILE A 120 36.81 5.64 -9.12
N TYR A 121 35.66 5.11 -8.66
CA TYR A 121 34.92 4.02 -9.29
C TYR A 121 34.26 4.42 -10.62
N ARG A 122 33.99 5.72 -10.87
CA ARG A 122 33.33 6.18 -12.10
C ARG A 122 34.22 6.05 -13.34
N SER A 123 35.52 5.99 -13.16
CA SER A 123 36.49 5.80 -14.24
C SER A 123 36.87 4.35 -14.49
N MET A 124 36.38 3.41 -13.66
CA MET A 124 36.67 1.99 -13.76
C MET A 124 35.75 1.31 -14.78
N ASP A 125 36.29 0.31 -15.50
CA ASP A 125 35.49 -0.57 -16.33
C ASP A 125 34.66 -1.55 -15.51
N LEU A 126 33.75 -2.27 -16.17
CA LEU A 126 32.80 -3.16 -15.51
C LEU A 126 33.52 -4.30 -14.76
N GLU A 127 34.54 -4.90 -15.37
CA GLU A 127 35.28 -6.04 -14.80
C GLU A 127 36.04 -5.64 -13.54
N THR A 128 36.69 -4.48 -13.56
CA THR A 128 37.38 -3.90 -12.40
C THR A 128 36.39 -3.58 -11.27
N LEU A 129 35.22 -3.01 -11.59
CA LEU A 129 34.19 -2.73 -10.60
C LEU A 129 33.65 -4.02 -9.96
N GLN A 130 33.42 -5.06 -10.74
CA GLN A 130 32.96 -6.37 -10.26
C GLN A 130 33.97 -6.96 -9.29
N LYS A 131 35.23 -7.05 -9.69
CA LYS A 131 36.32 -7.58 -8.86
C LYS A 131 36.51 -6.78 -7.58
N THR A 132 36.51 -5.47 -7.67
CA THR A 132 36.68 -4.58 -6.50
C THR A 132 35.53 -4.76 -5.49
N LEU A 133 34.29 -4.92 -5.96
CA LEU A 133 33.16 -5.13 -5.06
C LEU A 133 33.17 -6.53 -4.44
N GLU A 134 33.52 -7.54 -5.21
CA GLU A 134 33.61 -8.92 -4.72
C GLU A 134 34.69 -9.06 -3.64
N GLU A 135 35.84 -8.41 -3.83
CA GLU A 135 36.95 -8.37 -2.83
C GLU A 135 36.56 -7.59 -1.57
N LYS A 136 35.84 -6.44 -1.71
CA LYS A 136 35.42 -5.64 -0.56
C LYS A 136 34.26 -6.23 0.20
N ASN A 137 33.30 -6.82 -0.51
CA ASN A 137 32.11 -7.43 0.08
C ASN A 137 31.43 -8.40 -0.90
N GLY A 138 31.86 -9.66 -0.90
CA GLY A 138 31.32 -10.71 -1.76
C GLY A 138 29.83 -10.98 -1.54
N GLU A 139 29.31 -10.80 -0.33
CA GLU A 139 27.89 -10.97 -0.04
C GLU A 139 27.04 -9.92 -0.78
N ILE A 140 27.41 -8.66 -0.73
CA ILE A 140 26.74 -7.58 -1.47
C ILE A 140 26.87 -7.79 -2.98
N TYR A 141 28.00 -8.27 -3.45
CA TYR A 141 28.23 -8.57 -4.87
C TYR A 141 27.19 -9.56 -5.42
N HIS A 142 26.84 -10.59 -4.65
CA HIS A 142 25.84 -11.58 -5.04
C HIS A 142 24.38 -11.11 -4.83
N LEU A 143 24.14 -10.11 -3.99
CA LEU A 143 22.81 -9.57 -3.72
C LEU A 143 22.35 -8.52 -4.73
N ILE A 144 23.25 -7.95 -5.52
CA ILE A 144 22.92 -6.90 -6.48
C ILE A 144 23.08 -7.37 -7.93
N ASP A 145 22.47 -6.64 -8.86
CA ASP A 145 22.73 -6.81 -10.29
C ASP A 145 24.17 -6.35 -10.61
N ASN A 146 25.09 -7.30 -10.58
CA ASN A 146 26.51 -7.07 -10.79
C ASN A 146 26.92 -6.83 -12.26
N LYS A 147 25.97 -6.86 -13.19
CA LYS A 147 26.16 -6.46 -14.59
C LYS A 147 25.89 -4.98 -14.83
N ASN A 148 25.40 -4.26 -13.81
CA ASN A 148 25.08 -2.85 -13.91
C ASN A 148 26.18 -1.98 -13.24
N PRO A 149 27.01 -1.25 -14.01
CA PRO A 149 28.08 -0.44 -13.46
C PRO A 149 27.62 0.57 -12.41
N ARG A 150 26.46 1.20 -12.61
CA ARG A 150 25.92 2.19 -11.66
C ARG A 150 25.59 1.55 -10.31
N ARG A 151 25.10 0.29 -10.30
CA ARG A 151 24.80 -0.43 -9.06
C ARG A 151 26.07 -0.86 -8.33
N LEU A 152 27.10 -1.26 -9.07
CA LEU A 152 28.43 -1.58 -8.52
C LEU A 152 29.10 -0.33 -7.91
N ILE A 153 29.17 0.76 -8.67
CA ILE A 153 29.73 2.04 -8.18
C ILE A 153 29.02 2.45 -6.89
N ARG A 154 27.68 2.42 -6.90
CA ARG A 154 26.89 2.81 -5.74
C ARG A 154 27.13 1.90 -4.52
N ALA A 155 27.30 0.60 -4.74
CA ALA A 155 27.62 -0.34 -3.69
C ALA A 155 28.98 -0.02 -3.06
N LEU A 156 29.98 0.21 -3.90
CA LEU A 156 31.34 0.56 -3.48
C LEU A 156 31.37 1.89 -2.70
N GLU A 157 30.69 2.93 -3.22
CA GLU A 157 30.55 4.22 -2.53
C GLU A 157 29.93 4.06 -1.13
N GLN A 158 28.88 3.26 -1.00
CA GLN A 158 28.19 3.03 0.29
C GLN A 158 29.06 2.24 1.28
N ILE A 159 29.85 1.27 0.80
CA ILE A 159 30.79 0.53 1.64
C ILE A 159 31.89 1.48 2.16
N ASP A 160 32.42 2.34 1.31
CA ASP A 160 33.46 3.32 1.70
C ASP A 160 32.91 4.38 2.68
N GLU A 161 31.63 4.71 2.59
CA GLU A 161 30.92 5.56 3.55
C GLU A 161 30.61 4.83 4.89
N GLY A 162 31.02 3.57 5.05
CA GLY A 162 30.74 2.78 6.24
C GLY A 162 29.26 2.42 6.43
N LYS A 163 28.46 2.49 5.39
CA LYS A 163 27.02 2.15 5.43
C LYS A 163 26.82 0.67 5.26
N ASP A 164 26.05 0.07 6.15
CA ASP A 164 25.63 -1.33 6.03
C ASP A 164 24.54 -1.47 4.96
N ARG A 165 24.97 -1.76 3.73
CA ARG A 165 24.06 -1.95 2.61
C ARG A 165 23.11 -3.14 2.78
N LYS A 166 23.53 -4.19 3.50
CA LYS A 166 22.65 -5.33 3.80
C LYS A 166 21.49 -4.89 4.67
N LYS A 167 21.78 -4.08 5.69
CA LYS A 167 20.77 -3.47 6.54
C LYS A 167 19.84 -2.54 5.75
N ILE A 168 20.41 -1.72 4.86
CA ILE A 168 19.64 -0.84 3.96
C ILE A 168 18.73 -1.65 3.02
N LEU A 169 19.20 -2.79 2.49
CA LEU A 169 18.40 -3.66 1.62
C LEU A 169 17.32 -4.42 2.40
N GLN A 170 17.58 -4.76 3.66
CA GLN A 170 16.63 -5.41 4.56
C GLN A 170 15.60 -4.41 5.15
N GLU A 171 16.01 -3.16 5.39
CA GLU A 171 15.14 -2.08 5.85
C GLU A 171 14.25 -1.50 4.74
N ASN A 172 14.55 -1.78 3.48
CA ASN A 172 13.67 -1.47 2.34
C ASN A 172 12.49 -2.47 2.29
N ASP A 173 11.72 -2.52 3.38
CA ASP A 173 10.44 -3.20 3.38
C ASP A 173 9.57 -2.64 2.26
N ASN A 174 8.95 -3.53 1.47
CA ASN A 174 7.98 -3.14 0.44
C ASN A 174 6.65 -2.63 1.06
N VAL A 175 6.73 -2.03 2.25
CA VAL A 175 5.60 -1.44 2.94
C VAL A 175 5.61 0.07 2.69
N PRO A 176 4.54 0.63 2.12
CA PRO A 176 4.43 2.08 1.93
C PRO A 176 4.47 2.82 3.27
N LEU A 177 5.13 3.99 3.31
CA LEU A 177 5.18 4.88 4.48
C LEU A 177 3.86 5.61 4.76
N TYR A 178 2.96 5.62 3.78
CA TYR A 178 1.72 6.40 3.79
C TYR A 178 0.54 5.55 3.34
N PRO A 179 -0.70 5.91 3.71
CA PRO A 179 -1.90 5.20 3.27
C PRO A 179 -2.04 5.30 1.74
N THR A 180 -1.67 4.23 1.05
CA THR A 180 -1.51 4.19 -0.41
C THR A 180 -2.33 3.07 -1.03
N THR A 181 -2.93 3.33 -2.19
CA THR A 181 -3.56 2.33 -3.05
C THR A 181 -2.88 2.36 -4.42
N PHE A 182 -2.30 1.25 -4.83
CA PHE A 182 -1.65 1.09 -6.13
C PHE A 182 -2.63 0.53 -7.15
N LEU A 183 -2.79 1.22 -8.28
CA LEU A 183 -3.71 0.87 -9.36
C LEU A 183 -2.96 0.93 -10.69
N ALA A 184 -2.92 -0.18 -11.41
CA ALA A 184 -2.24 -0.27 -12.69
C ALA A 184 -3.25 -0.39 -13.82
N ILE A 185 -3.15 0.50 -14.81
CA ILE A 185 -3.91 0.36 -16.05
C ILE A 185 -3.22 -0.70 -16.89
N ASP A 186 -3.89 -1.84 -17.05
CA ASP A 186 -3.48 -2.88 -17.97
C ASP A 186 -4.01 -2.58 -19.37
N ILE A 187 -3.13 -2.74 -20.35
CA ILE A 187 -3.45 -2.60 -21.76
C ILE A 187 -2.82 -3.77 -22.49
N ASP A 188 -3.54 -4.32 -23.46
CA ASP A 188 -2.99 -5.35 -24.34
C ASP A 188 -1.70 -4.88 -25.01
N LYS A 189 -0.76 -5.81 -25.25
CA LYS A 189 0.56 -5.49 -25.79
C LYS A 189 0.47 -4.86 -27.19
N GLU A 190 -0.38 -5.40 -28.05
CA GLU A 190 -0.51 -4.95 -29.43
C GLU A 190 -1.24 -3.59 -29.49
N GLU A 191 -2.30 -3.44 -28.71
CA GLU A 191 -2.99 -2.16 -28.53
C GLU A 191 -2.04 -1.10 -27.97
N GLY A 192 -1.24 -1.45 -26.97
CA GLY A 192 -0.25 -0.54 -26.38
C GLY A 192 0.81 -0.09 -27.39
N ASN A 193 1.31 -1.02 -28.20
CA ASN A 193 2.28 -0.70 -29.25
C ASN A 193 1.67 0.21 -30.32
N THR A 194 0.45 -0.05 -30.77
CA THR A 194 -0.26 0.79 -31.73
C THR A 194 -0.46 2.22 -31.21
N LYS A 195 -0.81 2.35 -29.92
CA LYS A 195 -0.95 3.68 -29.29
C LYS A 195 0.39 4.41 -29.17
N ILE A 196 1.48 3.71 -28.90
CA ILE A 196 2.84 4.27 -28.89
C ILE A 196 3.21 4.79 -30.28
N ASP A 197 3.02 3.99 -31.31
CA ASP A 197 3.38 4.37 -32.69
C ASP A 197 2.59 5.59 -33.14
N LYS A 198 1.27 5.59 -32.93
CA LYS A 198 0.42 6.75 -33.23
C LYS A 198 0.88 8.00 -32.48
N ARG A 199 1.18 7.88 -31.19
CA ARG A 199 1.68 9.00 -30.38
C ARG A 199 2.98 9.58 -30.94
N ILE A 200 3.89 8.74 -31.41
CA ILE A 200 5.16 9.19 -31.98
C ILE A 200 4.91 9.87 -33.34
N ASP A 201 4.02 9.33 -34.15
CA ASP A 201 3.61 10.01 -35.42
C ASP A 201 3.01 11.40 -35.15
N ASP A 202 2.14 11.53 -34.14
CA ASP A 202 1.56 12.79 -33.69
C ASP A 202 2.64 13.77 -33.17
N MET A 203 3.68 13.30 -32.48
CA MET A 203 4.81 14.13 -32.03
C MET A 203 5.56 14.76 -33.21
N PHE A 204 5.82 14.00 -34.28
CA PHE A 204 6.47 14.53 -35.48
C PHE A 204 5.57 15.53 -36.20
N GLN A 205 4.28 15.26 -36.28
CA GLN A 205 3.30 16.21 -36.86
C GLN A 205 3.22 17.53 -36.07
N LYS A 206 3.37 17.48 -34.76
CA LYS A 206 3.40 18.64 -33.86
C LYS A 206 4.74 19.41 -33.89
N GLY A 207 5.76 18.90 -34.56
CA GLY A 207 7.05 19.59 -34.73
C GLY A 207 8.07 19.30 -33.61
N ILE A 208 8.17 18.07 -33.12
CA ILE A 208 9.16 17.68 -32.07
C ILE A 208 10.59 18.02 -32.50
N VAL A 209 10.93 17.93 -33.81
CA VAL A 209 12.28 18.23 -34.31
C VAL A 209 12.60 19.72 -34.12
N ASP A 210 11.62 20.60 -34.36
CA ASP A 210 11.79 22.05 -34.17
C ASP A 210 11.85 22.42 -32.68
N GLU A 211 11.10 21.70 -31.82
CA GLU A 211 11.22 21.84 -30.38
C GLU A 211 12.66 21.51 -29.92
N VAL A 212 13.24 20.38 -30.39
CA VAL A 212 14.61 20.00 -30.07
C VAL A 212 15.63 21.02 -30.56
N LYS A 213 15.52 21.49 -31.82
CA LYS A 213 16.42 22.52 -32.37
C LYS A 213 16.38 23.82 -31.55
N ARG A 214 15.18 24.24 -31.14
CA ARG A 214 15.00 25.42 -30.27
C ARG A 214 15.67 25.22 -28.91
N LEU A 215 15.49 24.07 -28.29
CA LEU A 215 16.10 23.76 -27.00
C LEU A 215 17.64 23.73 -27.09
N LEU A 216 18.21 23.16 -28.17
CA LEU A 216 19.65 23.15 -28.42
C LEU A 216 20.25 24.54 -28.68
N SER A 217 19.44 25.52 -29.13
CA SER A 217 19.89 26.92 -29.26
C SER A 217 19.94 27.66 -27.92
N LEU A 218 19.26 27.15 -26.89
CA LEU A 218 19.12 27.80 -25.58
C LEU A 218 19.94 27.12 -24.48
N TYR A 219 20.18 25.81 -24.59
CA TYR A 219 20.76 24.98 -23.53
C TYR A 219 21.91 24.12 -24.05
N PRO A 220 22.92 23.84 -23.20
CA PRO A 220 24.02 22.95 -23.55
C PRO A 220 23.54 21.53 -23.88
N ARG A 221 24.14 20.88 -24.86
CA ARG A 221 23.83 19.49 -25.26
C ARG A 221 24.04 18.46 -24.12
N THR A 222 24.82 18.82 -23.12
CA THR A 222 25.15 17.99 -21.95
C THR A 222 24.04 17.94 -20.91
N CYS A 223 22.94 18.68 -21.07
CA CYS A 223 21.82 18.67 -20.15
C CYS A 223 21.24 17.27 -19.97
N HIS A 224 21.05 16.85 -18.72
CA HIS A 224 20.49 15.55 -18.40
C HIS A 224 19.06 15.36 -18.96
N SER A 225 18.30 16.43 -19.06
CA SER A 225 16.95 16.45 -19.66
C SER A 225 16.92 15.90 -21.10
N PHE A 226 17.99 16.12 -21.89
CA PHE A 226 18.09 15.65 -23.26
C PHE A 226 18.32 14.13 -23.40
N LEU A 227 18.49 13.41 -22.30
CA LEU A 227 18.52 11.95 -22.30
C LEU A 227 17.11 11.33 -22.41
N ALA A 228 16.05 12.14 -22.38
CA ALA A 228 14.68 11.68 -22.59
C ALA A 228 14.53 11.04 -23.98
N ILE A 229 13.73 9.95 -24.03
CA ILE A 229 13.38 9.31 -25.30
C ILE A 229 12.62 10.32 -26.17
N GLY A 230 12.99 10.39 -27.43
CA GLY A 230 12.55 11.42 -28.37
C GLY A 230 13.61 12.49 -28.57
N TYR A 231 14.12 13.08 -27.51
CA TYR A 231 15.14 14.15 -27.59
C TYR A 231 16.52 13.60 -27.96
N LYS A 232 17.00 12.58 -27.26
CA LYS A 232 18.33 12.00 -27.53
C LYS A 232 18.44 11.41 -28.94
N GLU A 233 17.39 10.78 -29.44
CA GLU A 233 17.35 10.16 -30.76
C GLU A 233 17.36 11.25 -31.87
N ILE A 234 16.61 12.36 -31.65
CA ILE A 234 16.60 13.48 -32.60
C ILE A 234 17.95 14.19 -32.58
N ILE A 235 18.54 14.45 -31.41
CA ILE A 235 19.87 15.07 -31.31
C ILE A 235 20.91 14.24 -32.06
N GLN A 236 20.93 12.93 -31.81
CA GLN A 236 21.83 12.01 -32.49
C GLN A 236 21.56 12.00 -34.03
N GLY A 237 20.29 11.94 -34.42
CA GLY A 237 19.91 11.94 -35.85
C GLY A 237 20.29 13.21 -36.56
N LEU A 238 20.18 14.38 -35.91
CA LEU A 238 20.65 15.65 -36.46
C LEU A 238 22.17 15.68 -36.67
N ASP A 239 22.94 15.11 -35.75
CA ASP A 239 24.41 15.02 -35.85
C ASP A 239 24.84 14.02 -36.94
N GLU A 240 24.11 12.96 -37.16
CA GLU A 240 24.39 11.93 -38.14
C GLU A 240 23.74 12.21 -39.52
N GLY A 241 22.98 13.31 -39.66
CA GLY A 241 22.30 13.68 -40.90
C GLY A 241 21.15 12.74 -41.29
N LYS A 242 20.52 12.08 -40.33
CA LYS A 242 19.40 11.16 -40.54
C LYS A 242 18.13 11.90 -40.99
N SER A 243 17.31 11.22 -41.75
CA SER A 243 15.97 11.68 -42.11
C SER A 243 15.03 11.66 -40.90
N GLN A 244 13.94 12.43 -40.97
CA GLN A 244 12.92 12.40 -39.90
C GLN A 244 12.29 11.00 -39.73
N GLU A 245 12.15 10.23 -40.82
CA GLU A 245 11.60 8.89 -40.78
C GLU A 245 12.53 7.93 -40.03
N GLU A 246 13.84 8.00 -40.24
CA GLU A 246 14.82 7.20 -39.51
C GLU A 246 14.84 7.55 -38.01
N MET A 247 14.75 8.83 -37.66
CA MET A 247 14.64 9.27 -36.27
C MET A 247 13.35 8.76 -35.64
N LYS A 248 12.23 8.81 -36.32
CA LYS A 248 10.92 8.32 -35.88
C LYS A 248 10.95 6.83 -35.56
N GLU A 249 11.47 6.03 -36.48
CA GLU A 249 11.59 4.57 -36.26
C GLU A 249 12.49 4.25 -35.06
N LEU A 250 13.58 4.97 -34.87
CA LEU A 250 14.45 4.79 -33.72
C LEU A 250 13.73 5.11 -32.39
N ILE A 251 12.92 6.17 -32.37
CA ILE A 251 12.11 6.54 -31.20
C ILE A 251 11.06 5.48 -30.93
N LYS A 252 10.38 4.91 -31.94
CA LYS A 252 9.42 3.80 -31.78
C LYS A 252 10.10 2.60 -31.12
N ILE A 253 11.24 2.16 -31.64
CA ILE A 253 12.01 1.05 -31.09
C ILE A 253 12.34 1.27 -29.61
N HIS A 254 12.91 2.41 -29.26
CA HIS A 254 13.31 2.70 -27.88
C HIS A 254 12.10 2.87 -26.94
N THR A 255 10.99 3.41 -27.42
CA THR A 255 9.75 3.54 -26.63
C THR A 255 9.12 2.19 -26.37
N HIS A 256 9.09 1.28 -27.34
CA HIS A 256 8.65 -0.11 -27.16
C HIS A 256 9.51 -0.85 -26.13
N GLN A 257 10.84 -0.68 -26.20
CA GLN A 257 11.76 -1.25 -25.21
C GLN A 257 11.50 -0.68 -23.80
N TYR A 258 11.24 0.61 -23.71
CA TYR A 258 10.91 1.26 -22.43
C TYR A 258 9.58 0.75 -21.87
N ALA A 259 8.53 0.65 -22.68
CA ALA A 259 7.25 0.08 -22.29
C ALA A 259 7.38 -1.38 -21.79
N LYS A 260 8.23 -2.19 -22.45
CA LYS A 260 8.56 -3.56 -21.99
C LYS A 260 9.22 -3.53 -20.60
N LYS A 261 10.19 -2.64 -20.37
CA LYS A 261 10.84 -2.49 -19.06
C LYS A 261 9.84 -2.05 -17.99
N GLN A 262 8.91 -1.15 -18.32
CA GLN A 262 7.84 -0.74 -17.40
C GLN A 262 6.95 -1.91 -17.00
N ARG A 263 6.49 -2.73 -17.94
CA ARG A 263 5.69 -3.94 -17.65
C ARG A 263 6.43 -4.93 -16.75
N THR A 264 7.71 -5.20 -17.05
CA THR A 264 8.54 -6.08 -16.23
C THR A 264 8.69 -5.54 -14.81
N PHE A 265 8.92 -4.23 -14.64
CA PHE A 265 9.06 -3.62 -13.33
C PHE A 265 7.77 -3.70 -12.51
N LEU A 266 6.62 -3.41 -13.14
CA LEU A 266 5.30 -3.54 -12.50
C LEU A 266 5.01 -4.96 -12.00
N ASN A 267 5.49 -5.98 -12.72
CA ASN A 267 5.23 -7.37 -12.37
C ASN A 267 6.07 -7.87 -11.18
N HIS A 268 7.21 -7.22 -10.89
CA HIS A 268 8.18 -7.76 -9.94
C HIS A 268 8.50 -6.84 -8.74
N GLN A 269 8.06 -5.59 -8.78
CA GLN A 269 8.56 -4.59 -7.83
C GLN A 269 7.49 -3.94 -6.96
N PHE A 270 6.24 -4.20 -7.21
CA PHE A 270 5.14 -3.73 -6.37
C PHE A 270 4.30 -4.93 -5.95
N ASP A 271 4.12 -5.09 -4.66
CA ASP A 271 3.15 -6.01 -4.10
C ASP A 271 1.77 -5.32 -4.05
N ASN A 272 0.71 -6.11 -4.07
CA ASN A 272 -0.65 -5.60 -3.82
C ASN A 272 -1.13 -4.49 -4.78
N ILE A 273 -0.90 -4.65 -6.08
CA ILE A 273 -1.43 -3.76 -7.11
C ILE A 273 -2.79 -4.27 -7.59
N TYR A 274 -3.81 -3.42 -7.57
CA TYR A 274 -5.01 -3.66 -8.35
C TYR A 274 -4.75 -3.38 -9.84
N ARG A 275 -5.07 -4.34 -10.70
CA ARG A 275 -4.91 -4.24 -12.15
C ARG A 275 -6.27 -4.28 -12.83
N GLY A 276 -6.43 -3.51 -13.89
CA GLY A 276 -7.65 -3.49 -14.67
C GLY A 276 -7.62 -2.48 -15.80
N THR A 277 -8.71 -2.39 -16.52
CA THR A 277 -8.90 -1.38 -17.57
C THR A 277 -8.93 0.02 -16.97
N LYS A 278 -8.79 1.03 -17.82
CA LYS A 278 -8.87 2.44 -17.39
C LYS A 278 -10.21 2.74 -16.69
N GLU A 279 -11.30 2.20 -17.21
CA GLU A 279 -12.65 2.37 -16.71
C GLU A 279 -12.85 1.69 -15.34
N GLU A 280 -12.30 0.50 -15.16
CA GLU A 280 -12.31 -0.21 -13.87
C GLU A 280 -11.51 0.54 -12.81
N ILE A 281 -10.31 1.04 -13.15
CA ILE A 281 -9.49 1.86 -12.26
C ILE A 281 -10.24 3.14 -11.86
N GLU A 282 -10.85 3.84 -12.83
CA GLU A 282 -11.67 5.01 -12.57
C GLU A 282 -12.80 4.71 -11.59
N GLN A 283 -13.58 3.67 -11.87
CA GLN A 283 -14.71 3.30 -11.04
C GLN A 283 -14.31 2.95 -9.62
N ARG A 284 -13.17 2.26 -9.44
CA ARG A 284 -12.67 1.90 -8.12
C ARG A 284 -12.21 3.10 -7.30
N ILE A 285 -11.51 4.05 -7.92
CA ILE A 285 -11.11 5.29 -7.23
C ILE A 285 -12.35 6.08 -6.81
N ARG A 286 -13.34 6.23 -7.70
CA ARG A 286 -14.63 6.90 -7.40
C ARG A 286 -15.34 6.26 -6.22
N THR A 287 -15.45 4.93 -6.25
CA THR A 287 -16.09 4.17 -5.18
C THR A 287 -15.38 4.38 -3.85
N ASP A 288 -14.05 4.31 -3.81
CA ASP A 288 -13.27 4.46 -2.58
C ASP A 288 -13.37 5.89 -2.01
N ILE A 289 -13.30 6.92 -2.85
CA ILE A 289 -13.47 8.31 -2.42
C ILE A 289 -14.86 8.50 -1.80
N GLY A 290 -15.90 8.02 -2.47
CA GLY A 290 -17.29 8.12 -1.99
C GLY A 290 -17.54 7.33 -0.70
N PHE A 291 -16.95 6.14 -0.60
CA PHE A 291 -17.12 5.23 0.53
C PHE A 291 -16.71 5.88 1.87
N PHE A 292 -15.64 6.68 1.88
CA PHE A 292 -15.11 7.28 3.11
C PHE A 292 -15.54 8.73 3.36
N GLN A 293 -16.40 9.33 2.55
CA GLN A 293 -16.80 10.73 2.72
C GLN A 293 -17.34 11.04 4.12
N ARG A 294 -18.27 10.23 4.63
CA ARG A 294 -18.87 10.43 5.96
C ARG A 294 -17.89 10.17 7.09
N THR A 295 -17.01 9.18 6.94
CA THR A 295 -15.96 8.87 7.92
C THR A 295 -14.96 10.03 8.06
N LYS A 296 -14.59 10.67 6.96
CA LYS A 296 -13.69 11.85 6.95
C LYS A 296 -14.25 13.06 7.70
N ILE A 297 -15.57 13.21 7.76
CA ILE A 297 -16.23 14.31 8.51
C ILE A 297 -16.07 14.09 10.02
N LEU A 298 -16.07 12.84 10.48
CA LEU A 298 -16.05 12.48 11.90
C LEU A 298 -14.64 12.32 12.47
N LEU A 299 -13.70 11.82 11.66
CA LEU A 299 -12.36 11.48 12.14
C LEU A 299 -11.32 12.50 11.71
N LYS A 300 -10.45 12.85 12.66
CA LYS A 300 -9.27 13.68 12.36
C LYS A 300 -8.38 12.95 11.33
N PRO A 301 -7.72 13.67 10.41
CA PRO A 301 -6.87 13.09 9.38
C PRO A 301 -5.83 12.10 9.92
N LYS A 302 -5.11 12.46 10.99
CA LYS A 302 -4.10 11.59 11.62
C LYS A 302 -4.68 10.23 12.05
N VAL A 303 -5.88 10.23 12.67
CA VAL A 303 -6.56 9.00 13.10
C VAL A 303 -6.91 8.14 11.89
N LEU A 304 -7.53 8.74 10.87
CA LEU A 304 -7.94 8.02 9.67
C LEU A 304 -6.74 7.47 8.89
N ASN A 305 -5.67 8.25 8.77
CA ASN A 305 -4.44 7.80 8.10
C ASN A 305 -3.81 6.62 8.84
N LYS A 306 -3.78 6.65 10.19
CA LYS A 306 -3.30 5.53 11.00
C LYS A 306 -4.14 4.27 10.78
N ILE A 307 -5.47 4.39 10.80
CA ILE A 307 -6.40 3.26 10.54
C ILE A 307 -6.16 2.66 9.14
N ARG A 308 -5.93 3.50 8.13
CA ARG A 308 -5.69 3.06 6.75
C ARG A 308 -4.33 2.38 6.54
N MET A 309 -3.40 2.56 7.47
CA MET A 309 -2.09 1.91 7.49
C MET A 309 -2.09 0.58 8.25
N GLU A 310 -3.19 0.23 8.93
CA GLU A 310 -3.24 -1.00 9.69
C GLU A 310 -3.23 -2.24 8.79
N SER A 311 -2.43 -3.21 9.20
CA SER A 311 -2.57 -4.61 8.80
C SER A 311 -3.20 -5.38 9.96
N CYS A 312 -4.29 -6.09 9.70
CA CYS A 312 -5.08 -6.75 10.71
C CYS A 312 -5.05 -8.27 10.55
N TYR A 313 -4.54 -8.98 11.54
CA TYR A 313 -4.76 -10.42 11.66
C TYR A 313 -6.04 -10.64 12.45
N PHE A 314 -7.04 -11.20 11.79
CA PHE A 314 -8.40 -11.34 12.29
C PHE A 314 -8.78 -12.81 12.42
N VAL A 315 -9.03 -13.28 13.64
CA VAL A 315 -9.27 -14.69 13.93
C VAL A 315 -10.66 -14.90 14.53
N GLY A 316 -11.40 -15.82 13.93
CA GLY A 316 -12.78 -16.14 14.29
C GLY A 316 -13.82 -15.28 13.56
N LEU A 317 -14.51 -15.88 12.62
CA LEU A 317 -15.48 -15.21 11.72
C LEU A 317 -16.94 -15.58 12.06
N GLY A 318 -17.18 -15.91 13.33
CA GLY A 318 -18.52 -16.20 13.85
C GLY A 318 -19.39 -14.95 14.05
N GLY A 319 -20.34 -15.01 15.00
CA GLY A 319 -21.29 -13.90 15.25
C GLY A 319 -20.64 -12.61 15.74
N VAL A 320 -19.62 -12.69 16.60
CA VAL A 320 -18.83 -11.54 17.06
C VAL A 320 -17.93 -11.05 15.93
N GLY A 321 -17.13 -11.97 15.36
CA GLY A 321 -16.13 -11.63 14.36
C GLY A 321 -16.72 -11.05 13.08
N GLY A 322 -17.84 -11.61 12.61
CA GLY A 322 -18.50 -11.12 11.41
C GLY A 322 -18.89 -9.64 11.48
N SER A 323 -19.46 -9.21 12.62
CA SER A 323 -19.81 -7.79 12.84
C SER A 323 -18.59 -6.90 13.04
N ALA A 324 -17.58 -7.41 13.74
CA ALA A 324 -16.34 -6.68 13.98
C ALA A 324 -15.59 -6.39 12.67
N ILE A 325 -15.35 -7.40 11.85
CA ILE A 325 -14.59 -7.25 10.61
C ILE A 325 -15.29 -6.34 9.59
N LEU A 326 -16.63 -6.48 9.46
CA LEU A 326 -17.43 -5.61 8.60
C LEU A 326 -17.37 -4.14 9.05
N SER A 327 -17.27 -3.89 10.35
CA SER A 327 -17.16 -2.54 10.91
C SER A 327 -15.76 -1.97 10.72
N LEU A 328 -14.71 -2.77 10.92
CA LEU A 328 -13.31 -2.36 10.73
C LEU A 328 -13.01 -2.06 9.27
N LEU A 329 -13.52 -2.85 8.33
CA LEU A 329 -13.42 -2.58 6.90
C LEU A 329 -14.05 -1.23 6.55
N ARG A 330 -15.27 -0.96 7.03
CA ARG A 330 -15.99 0.29 6.80
C ARG A 330 -15.37 1.49 7.50
N LEU A 331 -14.61 1.26 8.56
CA LEU A 331 -13.85 2.29 9.26
C LEU A 331 -12.61 2.72 8.47
N GLY A 332 -12.01 1.80 7.67
CA GLY A 332 -10.88 2.14 6.80
C GLY A 332 -9.72 1.16 6.77
N ILE A 333 -9.75 0.08 7.55
CA ILE A 333 -8.76 -1.00 7.43
C ILE A 333 -9.00 -1.71 6.09
N LYS A 334 -7.95 -1.90 5.32
CA LYS A 334 -8.01 -2.51 3.99
C LYS A 334 -7.11 -3.73 3.83
N ASP A 335 -6.30 -4.03 4.82
CA ASP A 335 -5.30 -5.09 4.78
C ASP A 335 -5.58 -6.11 5.89
N PHE A 336 -6.08 -7.28 5.51
CA PHE A 336 -6.51 -8.33 6.41
C PHE A 336 -5.82 -9.66 6.11
N VAL A 337 -5.38 -10.34 7.16
CA VAL A 337 -5.23 -11.79 7.19
C VAL A 337 -6.39 -12.32 8.02
N ILE A 338 -7.27 -13.13 7.46
CA ILE A 338 -8.44 -13.68 8.15
C ILE A 338 -8.28 -15.18 8.36
N GLN A 339 -8.64 -15.67 9.54
CA GLN A 339 -8.53 -17.10 9.85
C GLN A 339 -9.76 -17.63 10.58
N ASP A 340 -10.34 -18.70 10.03
CA ASP A 340 -11.39 -19.49 10.64
C ASP A 340 -11.40 -20.88 9.96
N GLY A 341 -11.28 -21.96 10.72
CA GLY A 341 -11.25 -23.33 10.19
C GLY A 341 -12.62 -24.01 10.18
N ASP A 342 -13.70 -23.29 10.44
CA ASP A 342 -15.05 -23.84 10.40
C ASP A 342 -15.69 -23.70 9.02
N ILE A 343 -16.71 -24.54 8.81
CA ILE A 343 -17.69 -24.39 7.71
C ILE A 343 -18.93 -23.64 8.20
N VAL A 344 -19.64 -23.04 7.27
CA VAL A 344 -20.93 -22.40 7.54
C VAL A 344 -22.01 -23.48 7.77
N ASP A 345 -22.63 -23.44 8.95
CA ASP A 345 -23.72 -24.33 9.34
C ASP A 345 -25.05 -23.57 9.39
N VAL A 346 -26.15 -24.29 9.16
CA VAL A 346 -27.51 -23.73 9.20
C VAL A 346 -27.80 -23.03 10.53
N SER A 347 -27.29 -23.56 11.65
CA SER A 347 -27.46 -22.97 12.99
C SER A 347 -26.68 -21.66 13.18
N ASN A 348 -25.80 -21.31 12.26
CA ASN A 348 -25.04 -20.05 12.30
C ASN A 348 -25.86 -18.86 11.79
N LEU A 349 -26.82 -19.10 10.89
CA LEU A 349 -27.56 -18.06 10.17
C LEU A 349 -28.42 -17.17 11.10
N ASN A 350 -28.75 -17.66 12.30
CA ASN A 350 -29.50 -16.86 13.28
C ASN A 350 -28.72 -15.67 13.86
N ARG A 351 -27.36 -15.65 13.73
CA ARG A 351 -26.50 -14.66 14.39
C ARG A 351 -25.24 -14.25 13.65
N GLN A 352 -24.82 -14.97 12.62
CA GLN A 352 -23.58 -14.70 11.87
C GLN A 352 -23.91 -13.94 10.57
N PHE A 353 -23.82 -12.61 10.61
CA PHE A 353 -24.26 -11.71 9.53
C PHE A 353 -23.42 -11.76 8.25
N LEU A 354 -22.26 -12.42 8.29
CA LEU A 354 -21.45 -12.64 7.09
C LEU A 354 -22.10 -13.63 6.11
N TYR A 355 -22.93 -14.55 6.60
CA TYR A 355 -23.36 -15.73 5.87
C TYR A 355 -24.85 -15.71 5.56
N THR A 356 -25.19 -16.36 4.45
CA THR A 356 -26.56 -16.56 3.97
C THR A 356 -26.81 -18.05 3.75
N ALA A 357 -28.04 -18.42 3.44
CA ALA A 357 -28.39 -19.81 3.14
C ALA A 357 -27.63 -20.41 1.94
N LYS A 358 -27.10 -19.56 1.06
CA LYS A 358 -26.27 -19.99 -0.09
C LYS A 358 -24.87 -20.43 0.31
N ASP A 359 -24.42 -20.03 1.47
CA ASP A 359 -23.07 -20.24 1.96
C ASP A 359 -22.94 -21.51 2.83
N ILE A 360 -24.05 -22.22 3.11
CA ILE A 360 -24.06 -23.44 3.92
C ILE A 360 -23.10 -24.47 3.33
N SER A 361 -22.30 -25.10 4.16
CA SER A 361 -21.24 -26.08 3.86
C SER A 361 -20.00 -25.48 3.14
N ARG A 362 -19.93 -24.17 2.97
CA ARG A 362 -18.71 -23.49 2.48
C ARG A 362 -17.83 -23.09 3.66
N ASN A 363 -16.55 -22.95 3.40
CA ASN A 363 -15.59 -22.44 4.36
C ASN A 363 -15.89 -21.01 4.80
N LYS A 364 -15.82 -20.74 6.11
CA LYS A 364 -16.10 -19.40 6.65
C LYS A 364 -15.12 -18.35 6.19
N ALA A 365 -13.81 -18.67 6.14
CA ALA A 365 -12.78 -17.72 5.72
C ALA A 365 -12.93 -17.37 4.23
N GLU A 366 -13.20 -18.37 3.38
CA GLU A 366 -13.48 -18.16 1.95
C GLU A 366 -14.65 -17.20 1.73
N VAL A 367 -15.80 -17.49 2.35
CA VAL A 367 -17.00 -16.66 2.19
C VAL A 367 -16.78 -15.25 2.75
N ALA A 368 -16.09 -15.13 3.88
CA ALA A 368 -15.75 -13.83 4.46
C ALA A 368 -14.90 -12.99 3.51
N LYS A 369 -13.87 -13.58 2.88
CA LYS A 369 -13.06 -12.90 1.86
C LYS A 369 -13.90 -12.36 0.71
N GLU A 370 -14.80 -13.19 0.16
CA GLU A 370 -15.72 -12.74 -0.90
C GLU A 370 -16.55 -11.53 -0.46
N ARG A 371 -17.14 -11.59 0.74
CA ARG A 371 -17.95 -10.48 1.28
C ARG A 371 -17.17 -9.19 1.48
N LEU A 372 -15.93 -9.30 1.98
CA LEU A 372 -15.08 -8.13 2.18
C LEU A 372 -14.74 -7.47 0.84
N LEU A 373 -14.41 -8.27 -0.19
CA LEU A 373 -14.10 -7.78 -1.54
C LEU A 373 -15.35 -7.24 -2.27
N GLU A 374 -16.55 -7.78 -2.04
CA GLU A 374 -17.81 -7.22 -2.55
C GLU A 374 -18.09 -5.83 -1.96
N ILE A 375 -17.75 -5.61 -0.67
CA ILE A 375 -17.97 -4.32 0.02
C ILE A 375 -16.92 -3.30 -0.39
N ASN A 376 -15.66 -3.68 -0.38
CA ASN A 376 -14.54 -2.83 -0.80
C ASN A 376 -13.54 -3.61 -1.66
N PRO A 377 -13.65 -3.51 -2.99
CA PRO A 377 -12.79 -4.22 -3.92
C PRO A 377 -11.30 -3.81 -3.87
N LEU A 378 -10.94 -2.74 -3.17
CA LEU A 378 -9.56 -2.32 -2.92
C LEU A 378 -9.00 -2.87 -1.59
N CYS A 379 -9.76 -3.72 -0.92
CA CYS A 379 -9.31 -4.45 0.26
C CYS A 379 -8.37 -5.60 -0.17
N GLN A 380 -7.36 -5.85 0.65
CA GLN A 380 -6.46 -6.99 0.51
C GLN A 380 -6.84 -8.00 1.57
N VAL A 381 -7.14 -9.22 1.15
CA VAL A 381 -7.58 -10.27 2.06
C VAL A 381 -6.85 -11.57 1.75
N GLU A 382 -6.00 -11.98 2.69
CA GLU A 382 -5.42 -13.32 2.76
C GLU A 382 -6.29 -14.17 3.67
N GLU A 383 -6.77 -15.33 3.20
CA GLU A 383 -7.55 -16.26 4.01
C GLU A 383 -6.73 -17.47 4.44
N ILE A 384 -6.97 -17.93 5.66
CA ILE A 384 -6.41 -19.16 6.23
C ILE A 384 -7.57 -20.02 6.71
N ASP A 385 -7.80 -21.13 6.03
CA ASP A 385 -8.79 -22.15 6.38
C ASP A 385 -8.18 -23.19 7.31
N LYS A 386 -7.98 -22.82 8.57
CA LYS A 386 -7.39 -23.72 9.56
C LYS A 386 -7.73 -23.27 10.98
N GLN A 387 -7.98 -24.25 11.87
CA GLN A 387 -8.01 -24.01 13.32
C GLN A 387 -6.59 -23.73 13.84
N ILE A 388 -6.47 -22.96 14.92
CA ILE A 388 -5.20 -22.71 15.59
C ILE A 388 -5.02 -23.73 16.70
N GLU A 389 -4.13 -24.69 16.50
CA GLU A 389 -3.71 -25.67 17.52
C GLU A 389 -2.29 -25.36 18.01
N THR A 390 -1.46 -24.84 17.12
CA THR A 390 -0.04 -24.51 17.37
C THR A 390 0.33 -23.15 16.75
N GLU A 391 1.52 -22.65 17.06
CA GLU A 391 2.05 -21.42 16.42
C GLU A 391 2.20 -21.53 14.90
N ASP A 392 2.48 -22.74 14.39
CA ASP A 392 2.66 -22.96 12.94
C ASP A 392 1.35 -22.87 12.14
N ASP A 393 0.21 -22.90 12.81
CA ASP A 393 -1.11 -22.73 12.21
C ASP A 393 -1.46 -21.26 11.96
N MET A 394 -0.75 -20.34 12.62
CA MET A 394 -0.97 -18.91 12.50
C MET A 394 -0.18 -18.31 11.34
N THR A 395 -0.64 -17.17 10.84
CA THR A 395 0.14 -16.40 9.87
C THR A 395 1.54 -16.07 10.41
N LYS A 396 2.55 -16.22 9.55
CA LYS A 396 3.93 -15.75 9.85
C LYS A 396 4.09 -14.26 9.61
N ARG A 397 3.12 -13.64 8.93
CA ARG A 397 3.09 -12.22 8.68
C ARG A 397 2.92 -11.45 9.98
N LYS A 398 3.72 -10.40 10.14
CA LYS A 398 3.58 -9.44 11.24
C LYS A 398 2.47 -8.45 10.89
N CYS A 399 1.45 -8.38 11.71
CA CYS A 399 0.35 -7.42 11.59
C CYS A 399 0.38 -6.42 12.75
N SER A 400 -0.02 -5.17 12.51
CA SER A 400 -0.07 -4.13 13.54
C SER A 400 -1.24 -4.29 14.53
N LEU A 401 -2.26 -5.06 14.13
CA LEU A 401 -3.48 -5.32 14.89
C LEU A 401 -3.81 -6.81 14.86
N ILE A 402 -4.15 -7.37 16.01
CA ILE A 402 -4.70 -8.73 16.12
C ILE A 402 -6.07 -8.62 16.79
N ILE A 403 -7.11 -9.10 16.09
CA ILE A 403 -8.48 -9.20 16.61
C ILE A 403 -8.82 -10.67 16.79
N ASP A 404 -9.15 -11.02 18.02
CA ASP A 404 -9.45 -12.38 18.41
C ASP A 404 -10.93 -12.52 18.83
N CYS A 405 -11.69 -13.29 18.05
CA CYS A 405 -13.11 -13.56 18.23
C CYS A 405 -13.42 -15.06 18.39
N ILE A 406 -12.43 -15.86 18.80
CA ILE A 406 -12.59 -17.30 19.04
C ILE A 406 -12.96 -17.59 20.49
N ASP A 407 -13.33 -18.82 20.81
CA ASP A 407 -13.67 -19.30 22.15
C ASP A 407 -12.73 -20.38 22.69
N ASP A 408 -11.74 -20.79 21.90
CA ASP A 408 -10.66 -21.67 22.34
C ASP A 408 -9.59 -20.89 23.13
N CYS A 409 -9.39 -21.30 24.40
CA CYS A 409 -8.48 -20.60 25.30
C CYS A 409 -7.00 -20.82 24.97
N ASN A 410 -6.62 -21.96 24.41
CA ASN A 410 -5.22 -22.23 24.06
C ASN A 410 -4.83 -21.38 22.83
N ALA A 411 -5.69 -21.33 21.83
CA ALA A 411 -5.50 -20.49 20.67
C ALA A 411 -5.47 -18.98 21.04
N LYS A 412 -6.30 -18.54 22.02
CA LYS A 412 -6.24 -17.15 22.55
C LYS A 412 -4.88 -16.84 23.20
N VAL A 413 -4.29 -17.79 23.93
CA VAL A 413 -2.95 -17.60 24.50
C VAL A 413 -1.90 -17.46 23.40
N LEU A 414 -1.92 -18.33 22.39
CA LEU A 414 -0.99 -18.25 21.25
C LEU A 414 -1.12 -16.90 20.50
N LEU A 415 -2.34 -16.40 20.31
CA LEU A 415 -2.58 -15.10 19.69
C LEU A 415 -2.06 -13.94 20.55
N TYR A 416 -2.24 -14.01 21.87
CA TYR A 416 -1.69 -13.02 22.79
C TYR A 416 -0.16 -13.03 22.78
N GLU A 417 0.48 -14.19 22.86
CA GLU A 417 1.94 -14.35 22.78
C GLU A 417 2.48 -13.82 21.44
N LYS A 418 1.80 -14.13 20.31
CA LYS A 418 2.14 -13.56 19.01
C LYS A 418 2.04 -12.03 19.04
N SER A 419 1.00 -11.47 19.63
CA SER A 419 0.81 -10.02 19.70
C SER A 419 1.93 -9.33 20.48
N THR A 420 2.39 -9.93 21.56
CA THR A 420 3.50 -9.44 22.39
C THR A 420 4.82 -9.47 21.62
N ARG A 421 5.12 -10.60 20.97
CA ARG A 421 6.32 -10.78 20.15
C ARG A 421 6.37 -9.80 18.97
N ASP A 422 5.24 -9.63 18.27
CA ASP A 422 5.13 -8.78 17.09
C ASP A 422 4.93 -7.29 17.43
N LYS A 423 4.68 -6.97 18.71
CA LYS A 423 4.30 -5.63 19.20
C LYS A 423 3.01 -5.13 18.57
N SER A 424 2.04 -6.01 18.39
CA SER A 424 0.74 -5.73 17.81
C SER A 424 -0.26 -5.25 18.88
N LEU A 425 -1.20 -4.38 18.50
CA LEU A 425 -2.36 -4.13 19.35
C LEU A 425 -3.25 -5.38 19.37
N TYR A 426 -3.51 -5.92 20.55
CA TYR A 426 -4.36 -7.10 20.74
C TYR A 426 -5.69 -6.71 21.37
N LEU A 427 -6.80 -7.09 20.71
CA LEU A 427 -8.15 -6.96 21.24
C LEU A 427 -8.90 -8.29 21.11
N THR A 428 -9.61 -8.68 22.14
CA THR A 428 -10.34 -9.93 22.13
C THR A 428 -11.76 -9.79 22.72
N SER A 429 -12.67 -10.67 22.30
CA SER A 429 -14.00 -10.80 22.88
C SER A 429 -14.04 -11.97 23.86
N MET A 430 -14.72 -11.74 24.98
CA MET A 430 -15.07 -12.79 25.93
C MET A 430 -16.41 -13.44 25.55
N GLY A 431 -16.97 -14.27 26.42
CA GLY A 431 -18.16 -15.05 26.14
C GLY A 431 -19.39 -14.18 25.86
N ALA A 432 -20.04 -14.40 24.71
CA ALA A 432 -21.28 -13.74 24.30
C ALA A 432 -22.49 -14.71 24.25
N GLY A 433 -22.27 -15.98 24.55
CA GLY A 433 -23.34 -16.99 24.59
C GLY A 433 -24.14 -16.94 25.90
N PHE A 434 -25.40 -17.38 25.81
CA PHE A 434 -26.37 -17.37 26.91
C PHE A 434 -26.72 -15.99 27.48
N HIS A 435 -26.51 -14.92 26.72
CA HIS A 435 -26.92 -13.55 27.04
C HIS A 435 -27.94 -13.04 26.04
N ILE A 436 -28.85 -12.17 26.48
CA ILE A 436 -29.93 -11.57 25.66
C ILE A 436 -29.92 -10.05 25.67
N ASP A 437 -29.23 -9.42 26.60
CA ASP A 437 -29.18 -7.97 26.76
C ASP A 437 -27.81 -7.41 26.31
N SER A 438 -27.78 -6.86 25.10
CA SER A 438 -26.59 -6.24 24.55
C SER A 438 -26.16 -4.94 25.25
N THR A 439 -27.04 -4.32 26.06
CA THR A 439 -26.71 -3.11 26.84
C THR A 439 -25.76 -3.38 28.00
N LYS A 440 -25.57 -4.65 28.34
CA LYS A 440 -24.66 -5.12 29.39
C LYS A 440 -23.22 -5.33 28.91
N LEU A 441 -22.94 -5.09 27.65
CA LEU A 441 -21.58 -5.13 27.10
C LEU A 441 -20.71 -3.99 27.68
N ARG A 442 -19.47 -4.31 27.97
CA ARG A 442 -18.46 -3.35 28.47
C ARG A 442 -17.13 -3.52 27.73
N LEU A 443 -16.45 -2.38 27.59
CA LEU A 443 -15.07 -2.28 27.12
C LEU A 443 -14.17 -2.14 28.36
N GLY A 444 -13.21 -3.01 28.52
CA GLY A 444 -12.31 -2.99 29.67
C GLY A 444 -11.09 -3.88 29.48
N SER A 445 -10.51 -4.32 30.58
CA SER A 445 -9.37 -5.24 30.59
C SER A 445 -9.81 -6.67 30.92
N LEU A 446 -8.93 -7.64 30.63
CA LEU A 446 -9.20 -9.04 31.04
C LEU A 446 -9.34 -9.15 32.55
N LYS A 447 -8.68 -8.30 33.35
CA LYS A 447 -8.82 -8.23 34.79
C LYS A 447 -10.30 -8.05 35.22
N ASP A 448 -11.06 -7.23 34.47
CA ASP A 448 -12.44 -6.84 34.78
C ASP A 448 -13.50 -7.83 34.31
N ALA A 449 -13.13 -8.82 33.48
CA ALA A 449 -14.05 -9.81 32.94
C ALA A 449 -14.19 -11.03 33.87
N PHE A 450 -15.43 -11.51 34.07
CA PHE A 450 -15.75 -12.58 35.04
C PHE A 450 -16.57 -13.74 34.45
N ASP A 451 -16.85 -13.72 33.16
CA ASP A 451 -17.57 -14.80 32.47
C ASP A 451 -16.76 -16.11 32.40
N PRO A 452 -17.37 -17.25 32.06
CA PRO A 452 -16.68 -18.54 32.06
C PRO A 452 -15.49 -18.61 31.09
N LEU A 453 -15.55 -17.90 29.93
CA LEU A 453 -14.47 -17.89 28.97
C LEU A 453 -13.27 -17.10 29.52
N SER A 454 -13.53 -15.91 30.08
CA SER A 454 -12.48 -15.08 30.68
C SER A 454 -11.75 -15.80 31.84
N LYS A 455 -12.48 -16.56 32.68
CA LYS A 455 -11.86 -17.35 33.74
C LYS A 455 -10.94 -18.45 33.20
N ARG A 456 -11.37 -19.16 32.16
CA ARG A 456 -10.56 -20.18 31.48
C ARG A 456 -9.33 -19.57 30.80
N PHE A 457 -9.50 -18.43 30.15
CA PHE A 457 -8.40 -17.73 29.48
C PHE A 457 -7.35 -17.22 30.47
N LYS A 458 -7.77 -16.59 31.58
CA LYS A 458 -6.87 -16.20 32.68
C LYS A 458 -6.07 -17.41 33.22
N LYS A 459 -6.74 -18.53 33.46
CA LYS A 459 -6.10 -19.76 33.91
C LYS A 459 -5.07 -20.27 32.90
N ALA A 460 -5.42 -20.33 31.63
CA ALA A 460 -4.51 -20.77 30.56
C ALA A 460 -3.28 -19.86 30.43
N LEU A 461 -3.44 -18.54 30.60
CA LEU A 461 -2.31 -17.58 30.61
C LEU A 461 -1.36 -17.87 31.78
N VAL A 462 -1.89 -18.07 33.00
CA VAL A 462 -1.06 -18.39 34.18
C VAL A 462 -0.32 -19.73 33.99
N GLU A 463 -0.97 -20.75 33.44
CA GLU A 463 -0.36 -22.04 33.11
C GLU A 463 0.79 -21.94 32.11
N LYS A 464 0.79 -20.90 31.26
CA LYS A 464 1.85 -20.56 30.30
C LYS A 464 2.91 -19.60 30.87
N GLY A 465 2.78 -19.18 32.13
CA GLY A 465 3.77 -18.36 32.83
C GLY A 465 3.52 -16.87 32.80
N HIS A 466 2.36 -16.43 32.31
CA HIS A 466 1.98 -15.01 32.32
C HIS A 466 1.51 -14.58 33.71
N SER A 467 1.83 -13.36 34.10
CA SER A 467 1.42 -12.82 35.41
C SER A 467 -0.01 -12.27 35.38
N GLU A 468 -0.67 -12.25 36.53
CA GLU A 468 -2.00 -11.64 36.66
C GLU A 468 -1.98 -10.11 36.43
N GLU A 469 -0.82 -9.49 36.59
CA GLU A 469 -0.64 -8.06 36.30
C GLU A 469 -0.83 -7.74 34.82
N GLU A 470 -0.43 -8.65 33.94
CA GLU A 470 -0.62 -8.52 32.51
C GLU A 470 -2.09 -8.46 32.09
N PHE A 471 -3.02 -9.00 32.89
CA PHE A 471 -4.45 -8.98 32.58
C PHE A 471 -5.03 -7.57 32.49
N ALA A 472 -4.40 -6.58 33.13
CA ALA A 472 -4.80 -5.18 33.03
C ALA A 472 -4.49 -4.57 31.67
N SER A 473 -3.51 -5.10 30.94
CA SER A 473 -3.10 -4.64 29.61
C SER A 473 -3.91 -5.27 28.46
N ILE A 474 -4.50 -6.44 28.69
CA ILE A 474 -5.26 -7.19 27.67
C ILE A 474 -6.64 -6.55 27.52
N LYS A 475 -6.88 -5.92 26.37
CA LYS A 475 -8.13 -5.23 26.04
C LYS A 475 -9.22 -6.21 25.64
N VAL A 476 -10.34 -6.21 26.34
CA VAL A 476 -11.45 -7.15 26.12
C VAL A 476 -12.80 -6.46 26.00
N VAL A 477 -13.69 -7.11 25.24
CA VAL A 477 -15.14 -6.86 25.29
C VAL A 477 -15.79 -8.01 26.03
N TYR A 478 -16.59 -7.71 27.05
CA TYR A 478 -17.23 -8.71 27.90
C TYR A 478 -18.64 -8.29 28.31
N VAL A 479 -19.45 -9.24 28.78
CA VAL A 479 -20.81 -9.01 29.26
C VAL A 479 -20.82 -9.02 30.78
N THR A 480 -21.59 -8.12 31.41
CA THR A 480 -21.61 -7.94 32.88
C THR A 480 -22.79 -8.60 33.57
N ASP A 481 -23.83 -9.00 32.85
CA ASP A 481 -24.95 -9.75 33.45
C ASP A 481 -24.67 -11.25 33.60
N ALA A 482 -25.47 -11.91 34.40
CA ALA A 482 -25.37 -13.35 34.53
C ALA A 482 -25.91 -14.06 33.28
N ALA A 483 -25.19 -15.07 32.83
CA ALA A 483 -25.65 -15.91 31.73
C ALA A 483 -26.98 -16.62 32.10
N ILE A 484 -27.89 -16.66 31.15
CA ILE A 484 -29.17 -17.37 31.30
C ILE A 484 -28.89 -18.86 31.33
N LYS A 485 -29.52 -19.57 32.28
CA LYS A 485 -29.41 -21.04 32.36
C LYS A 485 -30.07 -21.63 31.09
N GLY A 486 -29.25 -22.27 30.27
CA GLY A 486 -29.74 -23.02 29.11
C GLY A 486 -30.64 -24.20 29.51
N GLN A 487 -31.31 -24.80 28.52
CA GLN A 487 -32.08 -26.02 28.75
C GLN A 487 -31.19 -27.13 29.28
N LYS A 488 -31.62 -27.80 30.34
CA LYS A 488 -30.95 -28.99 30.86
C LYS A 488 -30.79 -30.01 29.71
N ASN A 489 -29.57 -30.47 29.48
CA ASN A 489 -29.19 -31.46 28.46
C ASN A 489 -28.88 -30.92 27.04
N SER A 490 -28.90 -29.61 26.76
CA SER A 490 -28.38 -29.11 25.49
C SER A 490 -26.85 -29.01 25.52
N LYS A 491 -26.18 -29.62 24.53
CA LYS A 491 -24.74 -29.43 24.27
C LYS A 491 -24.46 -28.14 23.49
N LEU A 492 -25.52 -27.50 22.95
CA LEU A 492 -25.39 -26.29 22.17
C LEU A 492 -25.36 -25.04 23.04
N ILE A 493 -24.52 -24.10 22.69
CA ILE A 493 -24.48 -22.77 23.31
C ILE A 493 -25.65 -21.95 22.77
N GLY A 494 -26.59 -21.59 23.66
CA GLY A 494 -27.70 -20.70 23.30
C GLY A 494 -27.18 -19.32 22.90
N SER A 495 -27.60 -18.82 21.74
CA SER A 495 -27.20 -17.51 21.26
C SER A 495 -28.27 -16.91 20.34
N ILE A 496 -28.36 -15.60 20.40
CA ILE A 496 -29.24 -14.77 19.52
C ILE A 496 -28.37 -13.71 18.84
N SER A 497 -28.92 -13.06 17.83
CA SER A 497 -28.12 -12.12 17.00
C SER A 497 -27.62 -10.89 17.75
N MET A 498 -28.39 -10.35 18.72
CA MET A 498 -28.13 -9.02 19.30
C MET A 498 -26.79 -8.97 20.06
N VAL A 499 -26.54 -9.92 20.96
CA VAL A 499 -25.36 -9.83 21.85
C VAL A 499 -24.05 -10.06 21.12
N PRO A 500 -23.86 -11.14 20.32
CA PRO A 500 -22.58 -11.33 19.62
C PRO A 500 -22.30 -10.24 18.58
N ASN A 501 -23.33 -9.75 17.85
CA ASN A 501 -23.09 -8.68 16.89
C ASN A 501 -22.78 -7.34 17.56
N ALA A 502 -23.43 -7.02 18.68
CA ALA A 502 -23.10 -5.84 19.48
C ALA A 502 -21.69 -5.96 20.08
N ALA A 503 -21.24 -7.15 20.47
CA ALA A 503 -19.86 -7.37 20.94
C ALA A 503 -18.85 -7.12 19.82
N GLY A 504 -19.13 -7.51 18.59
CA GLY A 504 -18.31 -7.18 17.43
C GLY A 504 -18.23 -5.69 17.14
N LEU A 505 -19.35 -4.97 17.20
CA LEU A 505 -19.39 -3.51 17.11
C LEU A 505 -18.61 -2.83 18.24
N ALA A 506 -18.70 -3.38 19.46
CA ALA A 506 -17.96 -2.91 20.63
C ALA A 506 -16.44 -3.11 20.46
N LEU A 507 -15.97 -4.22 19.86
CA LEU A 507 -14.55 -4.42 19.52
C LEU A 507 -14.05 -3.36 18.52
N ALA A 508 -14.79 -3.11 17.45
CA ALA A 508 -14.44 -2.06 16.49
C ALA A 508 -14.44 -0.66 17.15
N THR A 509 -15.36 -0.40 18.06
CA THR A 509 -15.40 0.82 18.87
C THR A 509 -14.18 0.93 19.77
N TYR A 510 -13.78 -0.17 20.45
CA TYR A 510 -12.62 -0.20 21.32
C TYR A 510 -11.33 0.09 20.54
N TYR A 511 -11.18 -0.55 19.37
CA TYR A 511 -10.10 -0.26 18.45
C TYR A 511 -10.03 1.24 18.12
N LEU A 512 -11.14 1.83 17.64
CA LEU A 512 -11.19 3.25 17.28
C LEU A 512 -10.83 4.17 18.46
N ARG A 513 -11.33 3.89 19.65
CA ARG A 513 -10.99 4.66 20.87
C ARG A 513 -9.51 4.61 21.16
N THR A 514 -8.90 3.40 21.14
CA THR A 514 -7.46 3.23 21.35
C THR A 514 -6.64 4.04 20.35
N ARG A 515 -6.97 4.00 19.05
CA ARG A 515 -6.24 4.76 18.02
C ARG A 515 -6.42 6.27 18.15
N ARG A 516 -7.58 6.74 18.61
CA ARG A 516 -7.82 8.15 18.90
C ARG A 516 -6.99 8.66 20.10
N GLU A 517 -6.91 7.87 21.15
CA GLU A 517 -6.13 8.20 22.36
C GLU A 517 -4.64 8.31 22.03
N GLU A 518 -4.07 7.37 21.30
CA GLU A 518 -2.67 7.38 20.86
C GLU A 518 -2.34 8.63 20.02
N THR A 519 -3.24 9.08 19.14
CA THR A 519 -3.02 10.27 18.31
C THR A 519 -3.22 11.60 19.05
N THR A 520 -3.77 11.58 20.26
CA THR A 520 -3.90 12.77 21.12
C THR A 520 -2.75 12.95 22.10
N THR A 521 -2.10 11.87 22.51
CA THR A 521 -0.91 11.89 23.39
C THR A 521 0.36 12.33 22.66
N ASP A 522 0.46 12.13 21.33
CA ASP A 522 1.57 12.64 20.49
C ASP A 522 1.64 14.19 20.38
N LYS A 523 0.80 14.94 21.10
CA LYS A 523 0.83 16.41 21.18
C LYS A 523 1.55 16.96 22.42
N GLY A 524 2.19 16.11 23.19
CA GLY A 524 2.85 16.44 24.47
C GLY A 524 4.38 16.55 24.40
N GLU A 525 4.98 16.60 23.19
CA GLU A 525 6.41 16.93 23.00
C GLU A 525 6.60 18.10 22.05
#